data_955d6f2f73f394a5b4a0fd7a79cde98d
#
_entry.id   955d6f2f73f394a5b4a0fd7a79cde98d
#
_cell.length_a   1.000
_cell.length_b   1.000
_cell.length_c   1.000
_cell.angle_alpha   90.00
_cell.angle_beta   90.00
_cell.angle_gamma   90.00
#
_symmetry.space_group_name_H-M   'P 1'
#
loop_
_entity.id
_entity.type
_entity.pdbx_description
1 polymer ?
#
loop_
_entity_poly.entity_id
_entity_poly.type
_entity_poly.pdbx_seq_one_letter_code
_entity_poly.pdbx_strand_id
1 'polypeptide(L)'
;TVSSQAGIGSGIGPTSIDYTIGITKAYTTRVGSGPFPTEEKGEDGVNLGKKGHEFGTVTGRQRRCGWFDAVLVKQAVALSSIDGIALTKLDVLDGFKEIKICTGYYLNNEVITYLPSSEKQQQQIKPIYEVLDGWAGSIVGIRKIEDLPNQAKNYVKRIEKLIGCAIILISTSPERHDTICLKNPFETT
;
A
#
# COMPACT_ATOMS: atom_id res chain seq x y z
N THR A 1 -1.48 0.92 15.40
CA THR A 1 -1.37 -0.52 15.72
C THR A 1 -0.07 -1.06 15.17
N VAL A 2 0.76 -1.61 16.02
CA VAL A 2 2.00 -2.33 15.65
C VAL A 2 1.86 -3.79 16.04
N SER A 3 2.57 -4.69 15.37
CA SER A 3 2.45 -6.15 15.59
C SER A 3 2.74 -6.58 17.04
N SER A 4 3.68 -5.91 17.70
CA SER A 4 4.03 -6.17 19.10
C SER A 4 2.83 -6.05 20.07
N GLN A 5 1.80 -5.29 19.73
CA GLN A 5 0.58 -5.21 20.54
C GLN A 5 -0.22 -6.52 20.57
N ALA A 6 -0.06 -7.38 19.58
CA ALA A 6 -0.71 -8.69 19.57
C ALA A 6 -0.22 -9.56 20.73
N GLY A 7 1.09 -9.62 20.97
CA GLY A 7 1.68 -10.34 22.10
C GLY A 7 1.25 -9.75 23.44
N ILE A 8 1.36 -8.43 23.60
CA ILE A 8 1.00 -7.72 24.83
C ILE A 8 -0.50 -7.91 25.14
N GLY A 9 -1.36 -7.72 24.14
CA GLY A 9 -2.82 -7.78 24.31
C GLY A 9 -3.37 -9.18 24.58
N SER A 10 -2.69 -10.23 24.10
CA SER A 10 -3.09 -11.64 24.31
C SER A 10 -2.35 -12.31 25.47
N GLY A 11 -1.34 -11.66 26.07
CA GLY A 11 -0.56 -12.22 27.15
C GLY A 11 0.40 -13.34 26.73
N ILE A 12 0.72 -13.46 25.44
CA ILE A 12 1.71 -14.40 24.92
C ILE A 12 3.09 -13.77 24.81
N GLY A 13 4.14 -14.59 24.87
CA GLY A 13 5.50 -14.12 24.68
C GLY A 13 5.75 -13.54 23.28
N PRO A 14 6.66 -12.57 23.11
CA PRO A 14 6.92 -11.95 21.81
C PRO A 14 7.46 -12.95 20.77
N THR A 15 8.13 -14.00 21.19
CA THR A 15 8.67 -15.06 20.34
C THR A 15 7.64 -16.10 19.91
N SER A 16 6.38 -15.97 20.35
CA SER A 16 5.27 -16.84 19.94
C SER A 16 4.64 -16.45 18.60
N ILE A 17 5.13 -15.37 17.98
CA ILE A 17 4.69 -14.90 16.65
C ILE A 17 5.82 -15.22 15.67
N ASP A 18 5.60 -16.23 14.84
CA ASP A 18 6.60 -16.71 13.88
C ASP A 18 6.66 -15.87 12.60
N TYR A 19 5.52 -15.24 12.22
CA TYR A 19 5.41 -14.48 10.97
C TYR A 19 4.39 -13.36 11.07
N THR A 20 4.80 -12.15 10.70
CA THR A 20 3.93 -10.96 10.68
C THR A 20 3.62 -10.56 9.26
N ILE A 21 2.34 -10.61 8.86
CA ILE A 21 1.88 -10.16 7.54
C ILE A 21 1.37 -8.73 7.66
N GLY A 22 1.97 -7.82 6.90
CA GLY A 22 1.45 -6.47 6.71
C GLY A 22 0.44 -6.45 5.56
N ILE A 23 -0.72 -5.83 5.77
CA ILE A 23 -1.71 -5.64 4.70
C ILE A 23 -1.68 -4.20 4.26
N THR A 24 -1.46 -3.96 2.97
CA THR A 24 -1.52 -2.64 2.35
C THR A 24 -2.28 -2.68 1.03
N LYS A 25 -2.92 -1.58 0.67
CA LYS A 25 -3.52 -1.43 -0.66
C LYS A 25 -2.45 -1.03 -1.68
N ALA A 26 -2.71 -1.28 -2.95
CA ALA A 26 -1.87 -0.77 -4.04
C ALA A 26 -1.91 0.77 -4.21
N TYR A 27 -2.66 1.47 -3.41
CA TYR A 27 -2.77 2.92 -3.31
C TYR A 27 -3.08 3.30 -1.86
N THR A 28 -3.06 4.59 -1.53
CA THR A 28 -3.27 5.04 -0.14
C THR A 28 -4.67 5.60 0.05
N THR A 29 -5.29 5.31 1.19
CA THR A 29 -6.57 5.92 1.60
C THR A 29 -6.49 6.45 3.01
N ARG A 30 -7.23 7.53 3.29
CA ARG A 30 -7.33 8.09 4.63
C ARG A 30 -8.76 8.50 4.97
N VAL A 31 -9.13 8.28 6.22
CA VAL A 31 -10.34 8.82 6.84
C VAL A 31 -9.94 9.99 7.74
N GLY A 32 -10.74 11.05 7.74
CA GLY A 32 -10.51 12.22 8.59
C GLY A 32 -9.61 13.29 7.95
N SER A 33 -9.38 14.38 8.70
CA SER A 33 -8.79 15.63 8.24
C SER A 33 -7.27 15.74 8.38
N GLY A 34 -6.59 14.76 8.98
CA GLY A 34 -5.14 14.83 9.19
C GLY A 34 -4.31 14.92 7.90
N PRO A 35 -2.99 15.16 8.01
CA PRO A 35 -2.09 15.25 6.88
C PRO A 35 -2.12 13.99 6.01
N PHE A 36 -2.10 14.18 4.70
CA PHE A 36 -2.10 13.09 3.72
C PHE A 36 -1.20 13.50 2.55
N PRO A 37 0.11 13.24 2.65
CA PRO A 37 1.08 13.76 1.70
C PRO A 37 0.83 13.36 0.25
N THR A 38 0.37 12.13 0.03
CA THR A 38 0.13 11.58 -1.31
C THR A 38 -1.32 11.71 -1.78
N GLU A 39 -2.14 12.54 -1.10
CA GLU A 39 -3.53 12.76 -1.50
C GLU A 39 -3.61 13.29 -2.93
N GLU A 40 -4.41 12.61 -3.75
CA GLU A 40 -4.70 13.00 -5.12
C GLU A 40 -6.10 13.63 -5.19
N LYS A 41 -6.13 14.95 -5.41
CA LYS A 41 -7.38 15.72 -5.43
C LYS A 41 -7.99 15.87 -6.82
N GLY A 42 -7.25 15.44 -7.84
CA GLY A 42 -7.67 15.47 -9.23
C GLY A 42 -8.55 14.29 -9.62
N GLU A 43 -8.69 14.09 -10.93
CA GLU A 43 -9.51 13.04 -11.53
C GLU A 43 -9.04 11.63 -11.11
N ASP A 44 -7.72 11.43 -11.00
CA ASP A 44 -7.15 10.15 -10.57
C ASP A 44 -7.60 9.77 -9.15
N GLY A 45 -7.64 10.73 -8.21
CA GLY A 45 -8.13 10.48 -6.85
C GLY A 45 -9.61 10.11 -6.80
N VAL A 46 -10.42 10.74 -7.64
CA VAL A 46 -11.84 10.40 -7.82
C VAL A 46 -11.98 8.98 -8.39
N ASN A 47 -11.17 8.64 -9.39
CA ASN A 47 -11.17 7.33 -10.03
C ASN A 47 -10.73 6.22 -9.07
N LEU A 48 -9.67 6.44 -8.27
CA LEU A 48 -9.25 5.53 -7.20
C LEU A 48 -10.39 5.29 -6.19
N GLY A 49 -11.07 6.37 -5.79
CA GLY A 49 -12.21 6.28 -4.86
C GLY A 49 -13.40 5.48 -5.40
N LYS A 50 -13.76 5.72 -6.65
CA LYS A 50 -14.88 5.02 -7.33
C LYS A 50 -14.57 3.55 -7.56
N LYS A 51 -13.43 3.25 -8.23
CA LYS A 51 -13.02 1.88 -8.55
C LYS A 51 -12.76 1.05 -7.29
N GLY A 52 -12.16 1.68 -6.27
CA GLY A 52 -11.86 1.04 -5.00
C GLY A 52 -13.05 0.94 -4.05
N HIS A 53 -14.24 1.46 -4.41
CA HIS A 53 -15.39 1.56 -3.52
C HIS A 53 -15.03 2.18 -2.16
N GLU A 54 -14.23 3.26 -2.19
CA GLU A 54 -13.69 3.89 -0.99
C GLU A 54 -14.72 4.83 -0.33
N PHE A 55 -15.76 4.22 0.23
CA PHE A 55 -16.82 4.89 0.98
C PHE A 55 -16.94 4.29 2.38
N GLY A 56 -17.32 5.09 3.35
CA GLY A 56 -17.60 4.63 4.70
C GLY A 56 -18.85 3.76 4.72
N THR A 57 -18.75 2.55 5.27
CA THR A 57 -19.86 1.57 5.27
C THR A 57 -21.12 2.11 5.96
N VAL A 58 -20.95 2.89 7.03
CA VAL A 58 -22.07 3.42 7.81
C VAL A 58 -22.53 4.79 7.32
N THR A 59 -21.59 5.67 7.01
CA THR A 59 -21.89 7.08 6.68
C THR A 59 -21.97 7.37 5.19
N GLY A 60 -21.57 6.43 4.32
CA GLY A 60 -21.44 6.66 2.88
C GLY A 60 -20.40 7.72 2.50
N ARG A 61 -19.67 8.29 3.49
CA ARG A 61 -18.70 9.36 3.23
C ARG A 61 -17.53 8.82 2.43
N GLN A 62 -17.19 9.50 1.35
CA GLN A 62 -16.02 9.19 0.53
C GLN A 62 -14.73 9.31 1.36
N ARG A 63 -13.86 8.31 1.25
CA ARG A 63 -12.50 8.35 1.78
C ARG A 63 -11.62 9.19 0.86
N ARG A 64 -10.66 9.88 1.43
CA ARG A 64 -9.60 10.54 0.69
C ARG A 64 -8.70 9.47 0.08
N CYS A 65 -8.35 9.61 -1.19
CA CYS A 65 -7.52 8.66 -1.94
C CYS A 65 -6.27 9.33 -2.45
N GLY A 66 -5.21 8.57 -2.62
CA GLY A 66 -3.95 9.07 -3.15
C GLY A 66 -3.03 7.93 -3.59
N TRP A 67 -1.89 8.28 -4.13
CA TRP A 67 -0.92 7.35 -4.66
C TRP A 67 -0.22 6.56 -3.55
N PHE A 68 0.35 5.41 -3.90
CA PHE A 68 1.07 4.55 -2.95
C PHE A 68 2.23 5.32 -2.30
N ASP A 69 2.31 5.26 -0.97
CA ASP A 69 3.34 5.92 -0.19
C ASP A 69 4.35 4.89 0.33
N ALA A 70 5.45 4.72 -0.42
CA ALA A 70 6.48 3.76 -0.06
C ALA A 70 7.25 4.17 1.20
N VAL A 71 7.33 5.47 1.52
CA VAL A 71 7.98 5.96 2.74
C VAL A 71 7.23 5.51 3.98
N LEU A 72 5.89 5.70 3.98
CA LEU A 72 5.05 5.29 5.12
C LEU A 72 5.02 3.78 5.28
N VAL A 73 4.89 3.03 4.17
CA VAL A 73 4.86 1.56 4.23
C VAL A 73 6.19 1.00 4.70
N LYS A 74 7.33 1.53 4.21
CA LYS A 74 8.68 1.16 4.69
C LYS A 74 8.83 1.40 6.18
N GLN A 75 8.36 2.54 6.67
CA GLN A 75 8.39 2.85 8.10
C GLN A 75 7.51 1.87 8.91
N ALA A 76 6.32 1.54 8.40
CA ALA A 76 5.43 0.57 9.05
C ALA A 76 6.04 -0.85 9.09
N VAL A 77 6.72 -1.26 8.01
CA VAL A 77 7.46 -2.53 7.95
C VAL A 77 8.50 -2.60 9.05
N ALA A 78 9.32 -1.55 9.20
CA ALA A 78 10.36 -1.51 10.23
C ALA A 78 9.78 -1.50 11.66
N LEU A 79 8.77 -0.66 11.92
CA LEU A 79 8.16 -0.50 13.24
C LEU A 79 7.38 -1.73 13.71
N SER A 80 6.84 -2.51 12.77
CA SER A 80 6.00 -3.67 13.07
C SER A 80 6.69 -5.00 12.80
N SER A 81 7.99 -5.00 12.46
CA SER A 81 8.74 -6.22 12.10
C SER A 81 7.95 -7.10 11.14
N ILE A 82 7.52 -6.50 10.02
CA ILE A 82 6.71 -7.19 9.02
C ILE A 82 7.62 -8.08 8.16
N ASP A 83 7.28 -9.38 8.07
CA ASP A 83 8.04 -10.39 7.33
C ASP A 83 7.59 -10.50 5.88
N GLY A 84 6.34 -10.16 5.58
CA GLY A 84 5.79 -10.17 4.24
C GLY A 84 4.55 -9.29 4.10
N ILE A 85 4.29 -8.84 2.88
CA ILE A 85 3.18 -7.95 2.54
C ILE A 85 2.10 -8.68 1.75
N ALA A 86 0.85 -8.51 2.16
CA ALA A 86 -0.32 -8.74 1.32
C ALA A 86 -0.71 -7.43 0.64
N LEU A 87 -0.42 -7.31 -0.66
CA LEU A 87 -0.80 -6.17 -1.48
C LEU A 87 -2.22 -6.37 -2.00
N THR A 88 -3.13 -5.52 -1.58
CA THR A 88 -4.55 -5.64 -1.91
C THR A 88 -5.00 -4.60 -2.92
N LYS A 89 -6.11 -4.88 -3.62
CA LYS A 89 -6.76 -3.93 -4.53
C LYS A 89 -5.87 -3.48 -5.70
N LEU A 90 -5.05 -4.38 -6.24
CA LEU A 90 -4.22 -4.07 -7.39
C LEU A 90 -5.08 -3.77 -8.64
N ASP A 91 -6.22 -4.44 -8.78
CA ASP A 91 -7.25 -4.26 -9.80
C ASP A 91 -7.81 -2.83 -9.88
N VAL A 92 -7.79 -2.08 -8.79
CA VAL A 92 -8.25 -0.68 -8.77
C VAL A 92 -7.41 0.21 -9.69
N LEU A 93 -6.17 -0.19 -9.95
CA LEU A 93 -5.26 0.53 -10.84
C LEU A 93 -5.46 0.20 -12.33
N ASP A 94 -6.38 -0.69 -12.69
CA ASP A 94 -6.70 -1.01 -14.08
C ASP A 94 -7.09 0.25 -14.86
N GLY A 95 -6.53 0.40 -16.07
CA GLY A 95 -6.85 1.48 -16.99
C GLY A 95 -6.25 2.86 -16.65
N PHE A 96 -5.43 2.97 -15.59
CA PHE A 96 -4.59 4.17 -15.44
C PHE A 96 -3.45 4.12 -16.44
N LYS A 97 -3.18 5.27 -17.08
CA LYS A 97 -2.05 5.40 -18.03
C LYS A 97 -0.72 5.46 -17.31
N GLU A 98 -0.70 6.16 -16.19
CA GLU A 98 0.45 6.35 -15.32
C GLU A 98 0.06 6.05 -13.88
N ILE A 99 0.96 5.43 -13.14
CA ILE A 99 0.80 5.10 -11.72
C ILE A 99 1.99 5.70 -10.98
N LYS A 100 1.72 6.38 -9.87
CA LYS A 100 2.76 7.07 -9.11
C LYS A 100 3.05 6.34 -7.80
N ILE A 101 4.34 6.28 -7.44
CA ILE A 101 4.80 5.82 -6.13
C ILE A 101 5.56 6.96 -5.46
N CYS A 102 5.15 7.33 -4.25
CA CYS A 102 5.91 8.28 -3.45
C CYS A 102 7.15 7.61 -2.87
N THR A 103 8.33 8.12 -3.23
CA THR A 103 9.64 7.58 -2.84
C THR A 103 10.35 8.43 -1.79
N GLY A 104 9.85 9.61 -1.50
CA GLY A 104 10.41 10.58 -0.55
C GLY A 104 9.55 11.81 -0.44
N TYR A 105 9.98 12.74 0.39
CA TYR A 105 9.33 14.05 0.53
C TYR A 105 10.34 15.18 0.46
N TYR A 106 9.91 16.33 -0.04
CA TYR A 106 10.61 17.60 0.14
C TYR A 106 10.10 18.28 1.42
N LEU A 107 11.03 18.66 2.30
CA LEU A 107 10.77 19.52 3.45
C LEU A 107 11.87 20.59 3.51
N ASN A 108 11.51 21.89 3.47
CA ASN A 108 12.47 23.00 3.51
C ASN A 108 13.61 22.89 2.49
N ASN A 109 13.32 22.47 1.26
CA ASN A 109 14.27 22.22 0.16
C ASN A 109 15.21 21.00 0.37
N GLU A 110 15.00 20.21 1.40
CA GLU A 110 15.73 18.97 1.62
C GLU A 110 14.86 17.75 1.29
N VAL A 111 15.50 16.71 0.78
CA VAL A 111 14.85 15.42 0.53
C VAL A 111 14.92 14.59 1.79
N ILE A 112 13.76 14.16 2.29
CA ILE A 112 13.66 13.26 3.44
C ILE A 112 12.95 11.97 3.06
N THR A 113 13.32 10.85 3.72
CA THR A 113 12.78 9.51 3.50
C THR A 113 12.06 8.96 4.73
N TYR A 114 11.51 9.84 5.53
CA TYR A 114 10.72 9.53 6.72
C TYR A 114 9.58 10.55 6.84
N LEU A 115 8.49 10.16 7.52
CA LEU A 115 7.42 11.10 7.86
C LEU A 115 7.83 11.88 9.13
N PRO A 116 7.88 13.22 9.09
CA PRO A 116 8.15 14.01 10.28
C PRO A 116 7.12 13.77 11.38
N SER A 117 7.54 13.82 12.64
CA SER A 117 6.65 13.67 13.80
C SER A 117 5.76 14.90 14.05
N SER A 118 6.22 16.08 13.67
CA SER A 118 5.49 17.34 13.84
C SER A 118 4.39 17.50 12.79
N GLU A 119 3.14 17.70 13.22
CA GLU A 119 2.02 17.95 12.32
C GLU A 119 2.27 19.16 11.41
N LYS A 120 2.89 20.22 11.95
CA LYS A 120 3.27 21.42 11.19
C LYS A 120 4.21 21.07 10.02
N GLN A 121 5.18 20.20 10.26
CA GLN A 121 6.09 19.73 9.20
C GLN A 121 5.36 18.81 8.22
N GLN A 122 4.48 17.93 8.71
CA GLN A 122 3.68 17.05 7.85
C GLN A 122 2.77 17.83 6.90
N GLN A 123 2.30 19.01 7.27
CA GLN A 123 1.52 19.89 6.39
C GLN A 123 2.38 20.61 5.32
N GLN A 124 3.69 20.68 5.52
CA GLN A 124 4.64 21.36 4.63
C GLN A 124 5.33 20.44 3.64
N ILE A 125 5.36 19.13 3.92
CA ILE A 125 6.02 18.18 3.01
C ILE A 125 5.28 18.08 1.68
N LYS A 126 6.08 17.89 0.62
CA LYS A 126 5.58 17.63 -0.74
C LYS A 126 6.10 16.27 -1.20
N PRO A 127 5.23 15.37 -1.68
CA PRO A 127 5.67 14.05 -2.13
C PRO A 127 6.56 14.14 -3.37
N ILE A 128 7.57 13.27 -3.40
CA ILE A 128 8.42 13.03 -4.57
C ILE A 128 7.92 11.73 -5.19
N TYR A 129 7.49 11.81 -6.45
CA TYR A 129 6.92 10.68 -7.15
C TYR A 129 7.90 10.07 -8.16
N GLU A 130 7.95 8.76 -8.18
CA GLU A 130 8.36 7.99 -9.33
C GLU A 130 7.11 7.62 -10.13
N VAL A 131 7.14 7.84 -11.43
CA VAL A 131 6.03 7.55 -12.35
C VAL A 131 6.34 6.27 -13.10
N LEU A 132 5.41 5.36 -13.13
CA LEU A 132 5.46 4.08 -13.83
C LEU A 132 4.33 4.01 -14.85
N ASP A 133 4.56 3.28 -15.93
CA ASP A 133 3.49 2.98 -16.89
C ASP A 133 2.40 2.14 -16.22
N GLY A 134 1.16 2.53 -16.42
CA GLY A 134 0.00 1.74 -16.06
C GLY A 134 -0.32 0.66 -17.11
N TRP A 135 -1.43 -0.02 -16.96
CA TRP A 135 -1.89 -1.05 -17.88
C TRP A 135 -3.34 -0.84 -18.30
N ALA A 136 -3.64 -1.17 -19.57
CA ALA A 136 -4.96 -0.93 -20.14
C ALA A 136 -5.98 -2.06 -19.90
N GLY A 137 -5.50 -3.28 -19.69
CA GLY A 137 -6.36 -4.47 -19.50
C GLY A 137 -6.82 -4.61 -18.06
N SER A 138 -7.90 -5.37 -17.85
CA SER A 138 -8.32 -5.75 -16.49
C SER A 138 -7.51 -6.93 -15.97
N ILE A 139 -7.11 -6.85 -14.71
CA ILE A 139 -6.46 -7.95 -14.00
C ILE A 139 -7.41 -8.68 -13.04
N VAL A 140 -8.68 -8.30 -13.03
CA VAL A 140 -9.70 -8.92 -12.17
C VAL A 140 -9.75 -10.44 -12.40
N GLY A 141 -9.64 -11.21 -11.31
CA GLY A 141 -9.70 -12.67 -11.37
C GLY A 141 -8.40 -13.38 -11.78
N ILE A 142 -7.32 -12.65 -12.03
CA ILE A 142 -6.00 -13.26 -12.29
C ILE A 142 -5.46 -13.88 -10.99
N ARG A 143 -5.04 -15.16 -11.07
CA ARG A 143 -4.59 -15.96 -9.93
C ARG A 143 -3.14 -16.41 -10.01
N LYS A 144 -2.44 -16.08 -11.09
CA LYS A 144 -1.02 -16.42 -11.28
C LYS A 144 -0.25 -15.15 -11.64
N ILE A 145 0.94 -15.02 -11.08
CA ILE A 145 1.79 -13.84 -11.34
C ILE A 145 2.21 -13.74 -12.80
N GLU A 146 2.36 -14.88 -13.48
CA GLU A 146 2.75 -14.96 -14.89
C GLU A 146 1.73 -14.29 -15.80
N ASP A 147 0.43 -14.36 -15.43
CA ASP A 147 -0.68 -13.85 -16.23
C ASP A 147 -0.90 -12.35 -16.07
N LEU A 148 -0.26 -11.71 -15.07
CA LEU A 148 -0.33 -10.25 -14.92
C LEU A 148 0.39 -9.53 -16.08
N PRO A 149 -0.10 -8.36 -16.49
CA PRO A 149 0.63 -7.46 -17.39
C PRO A 149 2.03 -7.13 -16.85
N ASN A 150 3.00 -6.94 -17.74
CA ASN A 150 4.36 -6.61 -17.33
C ASN A 150 4.44 -5.34 -16.49
N GLN A 151 3.61 -4.35 -16.79
CA GLN A 151 3.53 -3.10 -16.02
C GLN A 151 3.07 -3.37 -14.57
N ALA A 152 2.05 -4.22 -14.36
CA ALA A 152 1.62 -4.61 -13.03
C ALA A 152 2.71 -5.38 -12.27
N LYS A 153 3.41 -6.30 -12.94
CA LYS A 153 4.58 -7.00 -12.36
C LYS A 153 5.68 -6.02 -11.95
N ASN A 154 5.98 -5.04 -12.81
CA ASN A 154 6.99 -4.02 -12.55
C ASN A 154 6.60 -3.15 -11.36
N TYR A 155 5.33 -2.76 -11.25
CA TYR A 155 4.79 -2.01 -10.12
C TYR A 155 4.98 -2.76 -8.81
N VAL A 156 4.59 -4.05 -8.76
CA VAL A 156 4.76 -4.92 -7.59
C VAL A 156 6.24 -5.03 -7.19
N LYS A 157 7.12 -5.38 -8.14
CA LYS A 157 8.57 -5.48 -7.90
C LYS A 157 9.18 -4.16 -7.44
N ARG A 158 8.69 -3.04 -7.96
CA ARG A 158 9.19 -1.73 -7.56
C ARG A 158 8.81 -1.40 -6.12
N ILE A 159 7.59 -1.70 -5.71
CA ILE A 159 7.16 -1.58 -4.32
C ILE A 159 8.05 -2.41 -3.41
N GLU A 160 8.25 -3.71 -3.69
CA GLU A 160 9.12 -4.58 -2.89
C GLU A 160 10.51 -3.97 -2.67
N LYS A 161 11.11 -3.48 -3.77
CA LYS A 161 12.44 -2.86 -3.71
C LYS A 161 12.46 -1.59 -2.84
N LEU A 162 11.42 -0.77 -2.90
CA LEU A 162 11.34 0.49 -2.16
C LEU A 162 11.10 0.27 -0.65
N ILE A 163 10.21 -0.66 -0.31
CA ILE A 163 9.85 -0.92 1.09
C ILE A 163 10.83 -1.88 1.79
N GLY A 164 11.61 -2.66 1.01
CA GLY A 164 12.55 -3.66 1.53
C GLY A 164 11.88 -4.86 2.18
N CYS A 165 10.65 -5.20 1.76
CA CYS A 165 9.89 -6.33 2.28
C CYS A 165 9.20 -7.05 1.12
N ALA A 166 9.21 -8.38 1.11
CA ALA A 166 8.62 -9.19 0.05
C ALA A 166 7.10 -9.04 0.01
N ILE A 167 6.52 -8.93 -1.18
CA ILE A 167 5.09 -9.09 -1.40
C ILE A 167 4.81 -10.57 -1.57
N ILE A 168 4.05 -11.16 -0.64
CA ILE A 168 3.77 -12.60 -0.60
C ILE A 168 2.38 -12.95 -1.10
N LEU A 169 1.44 -12.01 -1.04
CA LEU A 169 0.08 -12.14 -1.51
C LEU A 169 -0.32 -10.92 -2.32
N ILE A 170 -1.08 -11.11 -3.40
CA ILE A 170 -1.65 -10.01 -4.22
C ILE A 170 -3.11 -10.31 -4.45
N SER A 171 -4.04 -9.42 -4.06
CA SER A 171 -5.44 -9.55 -4.46
C SER A 171 -5.71 -8.79 -5.75
N THR A 172 -6.44 -9.42 -6.65
CA THR A 172 -6.84 -8.91 -7.97
C THR A 172 -8.35 -8.68 -8.09
N SER A 173 -9.09 -8.90 -7.01
CA SER A 173 -10.52 -8.56 -6.88
C SER A 173 -10.95 -8.61 -5.41
N PRO A 174 -12.19 -8.23 -5.06
CA PRO A 174 -12.75 -8.44 -3.72
C PRO A 174 -12.97 -9.91 -3.34
N GLU A 175 -13.01 -10.81 -4.33
CA GLU A 175 -13.31 -12.22 -4.13
C GLU A 175 -12.13 -12.96 -3.46
N ARG A 176 -12.44 -13.79 -2.47
CA ARG A 176 -11.43 -14.53 -1.69
C ARG A 176 -10.48 -15.38 -2.56
N HIS A 177 -11.01 -15.96 -3.65
CA HIS A 177 -10.24 -16.85 -4.51
C HIS A 177 -9.36 -16.12 -5.53
N ASP A 178 -9.55 -14.80 -5.69
CA ASP A 178 -8.81 -13.98 -6.64
C ASP A 178 -7.57 -13.38 -5.96
N THR A 179 -6.74 -14.30 -5.42
CA THR A 179 -5.50 -13.97 -4.72
C THR A 179 -4.35 -14.77 -5.32
N ILE A 180 -3.31 -14.06 -5.75
CA ILE A 180 -2.04 -14.64 -6.16
C ILE A 180 -1.22 -14.89 -4.90
N CYS A 181 -0.86 -16.15 -4.62
CA CYS A 181 0.03 -16.52 -3.54
C CYS A 181 1.44 -16.73 -4.09
N LEU A 182 2.37 -15.83 -3.73
CA LEU A 182 3.78 -15.90 -4.14
C LEU A 182 4.62 -16.69 -3.13
N LYS A 183 4.25 -16.60 -1.85
CA LYS A 183 4.87 -17.37 -0.76
C LYS A 183 3.81 -17.68 0.28
N ASN A 184 3.73 -18.95 0.68
CA ASN A 184 2.86 -19.36 1.78
C ASN A 184 3.57 -19.12 3.12
N PRO A 185 3.08 -18.24 3.99
CA PRO A 185 3.73 -17.96 5.28
C PRO A 185 3.69 -19.13 6.27
N PHE A 186 2.86 -20.16 6.00
CA PHE A 186 2.75 -21.36 6.84
C PHE A 186 3.67 -22.51 6.37
N GLU A 187 4.32 -22.37 5.23
CA GLU A 187 5.32 -23.33 4.77
C GLU A 187 6.68 -22.90 5.34
N THR A 188 7.18 -23.68 6.32
CA THR A 188 8.56 -23.56 6.80
C THR A 188 9.52 -23.96 5.67
N THR A 189 10.39 -23.04 5.27
CA THR A 189 11.56 -23.33 4.41
C THR A 189 12.58 -24.17 5.15
#